data_f92498e610be6268bc57ea643d566b95
#
_entry.id   f92498e610be6268bc57ea643d566b95
#
_cell.length_a   1.000
_cell.length_b   1.000
_cell.length_c   1.000
_cell.angle_alpha   90.00
_cell.angle_beta   90.00
_cell.angle_gamma   90.00
#
_symmetry.space_group_name_H-M   'P 1'
#
loop_
_entity.id
_entity.type
_entity.pdbx_description
1 polymer ?
#
loop_
_entity_poly.entity_id
_entity_poly.type
_entity_poly.pdbx_seq_one_letter_code
_entity_poly.pdbx_strand_id
1 'polypeptide(L)'
;FLFVGWWVDLGVIRYFTLLLFIGLVFWSCVDDGNDGEPVNGCTNVDATNYNSDATIDDGSCEYGSASVLGNVTNVSYTQGEETAHMFFTLSNNGSLTAYNVRYRLKISYKCLSNSGSQSWSNDLLALGTVPFPIEPGEVAEVDAYVNRCSGLGIDEFTFEIYELIWD
;
A
#
# COMPACT_ATOMS: atom_id res chain seq x y z
N PHE A 1 -82.16 44.98 -20.09
CA PHE A 1 -81.09 44.04 -19.99
C PHE A 1 -79.99 44.44 -20.98
N LEU A 2 -78.89 45.01 -20.48
CA LEU A 2 -77.72 45.45 -21.24
C LEU A 2 -76.74 44.29 -21.37
N PHE A 3 -76.60 43.78 -22.58
CA PHE A 3 -75.52 42.90 -22.98
C PHE A 3 -74.31 43.80 -23.31
N VAL A 4 -73.36 43.86 -22.40
CA VAL A 4 -72.05 44.44 -22.67
C VAL A 4 -71.24 43.32 -23.36
N GLY A 5 -71.19 43.36 -24.68
CA GLY A 5 -70.31 42.46 -25.47
C GLY A 5 -68.87 42.88 -25.24
N TRP A 6 -68.11 41.97 -24.60
CA TRP A 6 -66.69 42.09 -24.55
C TRP A 6 -66.08 41.69 -25.90
N TRP A 7 -65.80 42.70 -26.70
CA TRP A 7 -64.92 42.51 -27.84
C TRP A 7 -63.48 42.31 -27.30
N VAL A 8 -63.11 41.07 -27.10
CA VAL A 8 -61.69 40.76 -26.83
C VAL A 8 -60.98 40.84 -28.16
N ASP A 9 -60.18 41.87 -28.34
CA ASP A 9 -59.44 42.14 -29.55
C ASP A 9 -58.45 40.94 -29.81
N LEU A 10 -58.68 40.22 -30.87
CA LEU A 10 -57.83 39.06 -31.25
C LEU A 10 -56.35 39.44 -31.39
N GLY A 11 -56.04 40.71 -31.57
CA GLY A 11 -54.69 41.25 -31.56
C GLY A 11 -54.02 41.15 -30.21
N VAL A 12 -54.76 41.47 -29.14
CA VAL A 12 -54.24 41.46 -27.76
C VAL A 12 -53.97 40.04 -27.31
N ILE A 13 -54.83 39.10 -27.65
CA ILE A 13 -54.61 37.66 -27.32
C ILE A 13 -53.37 37.13 -28.01
N ARG A 14 -53.11 37.51 -29.24
CA ARG A 14 -51.89 37.14 -29.96
C ARG A 14 -50.60 37.67 -29.30
N TYR A 15 -50.65 38.91 -28.80
CA TYR A 15 -49.50 39.47 -28.06
C TYR A 15 -49.31 38.82 -26.71
N PHE A 16 -50.36 38.51 -25.97
CA PHE A 16 -50.26 37.79 -24.69
C PHE A 16 -49.74 36.35 -24.87
N THR A 17 -50.18 35.63 -25.89
CA THR A 17 -49.65 34.28 -26.18
C THR A 17 -48.19 34.34 -26.59
N LEU A 18 -47.77 35.33 -27.37
CA LEU A 18 -46.39 35.50 -27.81
C LEU A 18 -45.47 35.87 -26.64
N LEU A 19 -45.91 36.75 -25.72
CA LEU A 19 -45.19 37.07 -24.49
C LEU A 19 -45.11 35.88 -23.53
N LEU A 20 -46.15 35.04 -23.44
CA LEU A 20 -46.13 33.82 -22.64
C LEU A 20 -45.15 32.80 -23.22
N PHE A 21 -45.11 32.64 -24.56
CA PHE A 21 -44.16 31.78 -25.21
C PHE A 21 -42.71 32.25 -25.04
N ILE A 22 -42.45 33.55 -25.15
CA ILE A 22 -41.13 34.11 -24.91
C ILE A 22 -40.73 33.93 -23.43
N GLY A 23 -41.65 34.14 -22.49
CA GLY A 23 -41.41 33.94 -21.07
C GLY A 23 -41.07 32.47 -20.71
N LEU A 24 -41.73 31.52 -21.38
CA LEU A 24 -41.45 30.09 -21.17
C LEU A 24 -40.10 29.64 -21.80
N VAL A 25 -39.70 30.25 -22.91
CA VAL A 25 -38.38 29.94 -23.52
C VAL A 25 -37.24 30.54 -22.69
N PHE A 26 -37.43 31.69 -22.07
CA PHE A 26 -36.41 32.25 -21.16
C PHE A 26 -36.37 31.57 -19.80
N TRP A 27 -37.40 30.87 -19.37
CA TRP A 27 -37.42 30.18 -18.08
C TRP A 27 -36.88 28.75 -18.16
N SER A 28 -36.65 28.19 -19.37
CA SER A 28 -36.05 26.86 -19.51
C SER A 28 -34.51 26.87 -19.50
N CYS A 29 -33.85 28.02 -19.37
CA CYS A 29 -32.47 28.14 -19.00
C CYS A 29 -32.37 28.56 -17.53
N VAL A 30 -33.00 27.81 -16.62
CA VAL A 30 -32.47 27.69 -15.28
C VAL A 30 -31.25 26.79 -15.45
N ASP A 31 -30.06 27.36 -15.59
CA ASP A 31 -28.87 26.73 -15.19
C ASP A 31 -29.17 26.21 -13.77
N ASP A 32 -29.36 24.91 -13.63
CA ASP A 32 -29.19 24.25 -12.35
C ASP A 32 -27.74 24.56 -11.99
N GLY A 33 -27.54 25.68 -11.31
CA GLY A 33 -26.23 26.19 -10.86
C GLY A 33 -25.54 25.24 -9.90
N ASN A 34 -25.46 24.00 -10.35
CA ASN A 34 -24.56 23.00 -9.84
C ASN A 34 -23.36 22.85 -10.80
N ASP A 35 -22.90 23.97 -11.36
CA ASP A 35 -21.52 24.12 -11.73
C ASP A 35 -20.76 24.11 -10.39
N GLY A 36 -20.66 22.91 -9.80
CA GLY A 36 -19.90 22.70 -8.58
C GLY A 36 -18.55 23.36 -8.81
N GLU A 37 -18.20 24.28 -7.93
CA GLU A 37 -16.88 24.90 -7.95
C GLU A 37 -15.85 23.78 -8.14
N PRO A 38 -14.91 23.92 -9.10
CA PRO A 38 -13.99 22.82 -9.39
C PRO A 38 -13.25 22.42 -8.11
N VAL A 39 -13.41 21.18 -7.71
CA VAL A 39 -12.77 20.63 -6.52
C VAL A 39 -11.39 20.14 -6.94
N ASN A 40 -10.36 20.76 -6.37
CA ASN A 40 -8.98 20.32 -6.54
C ASN A 40 -8.67 19.15 -5.58
N GLY A 41 -7.87 18.20 -6.02
CA GLY A 41 -7.45 17.05 -5.23
C GLY A 41 -6.91 15.92 -6.09
N CYS A 42 -6.45 14.85 -5.45
CA CYS A 42 -5.98 13.68 -6.17
C CYS A 42 -7.12 12.93 -6.86
N THR A 43 -7.05 12.80 -8.19
CA THR A 43 -8.04 12.09 -9.01
C THR A 43 -7.66 10.64 -9.33
N ASN A 44 -6.47 10.18 -8.90
CA ASN A 44 -6.01 8.82 -9.13
C ASN A 44 -6.55 7.88 -8.04
N VAL A 45 -7.35 6.88 -8.45
CA VAL A 45 -7.96 5.89 -7.53
C VAL A 45 -6.94 4.99 -6.81
N ASP A 46 -5.71 4.89 -7.33
CA ASP A 46 -4.64 4.11 -6.73
C ASP A 46 -3.86 4.89 -5.67
N ALA A 47 -4.14 6.17 -5.50
CA ALA A 47 -3.50 7.00 -4.49
C ALA A 47 -4.15 6.83 -3.12
N THR A 48 -3.36 6.92 -2.05
CA THR A 48 -3.84 6.77 -0.66
C THR A 48 -4.74 7.94 -0.22
N ASN A 49 -4.60 9.09 -0.86
CA ASN A 49 -5.38 10.30 -0.64
C ASN A 49 -6.33 10.62 -1.80
N TYR A 50 -6.79 9.59 -2.55
CA TYR A 50 -7.79 9.76 -3.60
C TYR A 50 -9.03 10.50 -3.08
N ASN A 51 -9.46 11.52 -3.81
CA ASN A 51 -10.66 12.28 -3.53
C ASN A 51 -11.69 12.07 -4.66
N SER A 52 -12.77 11.33 -4.38
CA SER A 52 -13.83 11.05 -5.36
C SER A 52 -14.57 12.29 -5.83
N ASP A 53 -14.52 13.39 -5.07
CA ASP A 53 -15.19 14.65 -5.40
C ASP A 53 -14.28 15.59 -6.22
N ALA A 54 -12.98 15.25 -6.35
CA ALA A 54 -12.05 16.05 -7.14
C ALA A 54 -12.39 15.98 -8.63
N THR A 55 -12.51 17.15 -9.24
CA THR A 55 -12.74 17.32 -10.70
C THR A 55 -11.49 17.80 -11.43
N ILE A 56 -10.49 18.28 -10.68
CA ILE A 56 -9.19 18.74 -11.20
C ILE A 56 -8.09 18.09 -10.35
N ASP A 57 -7.17 17.38 -11.04
CA ASP A 57 -5.97 16.88 -10.40
C ASP A 57 -5.01 18.05 -10.08
N ASP A 58 -4.71 18.25 -8.82
CA ASP A 58 -3.81 19.28 -8.33
C ASP A 58 -2.37 18.81 -8.11
N GLY A 59 -2.06 17.56 -8.48
CA GLY A 59 -0.77 16.94 -8.31
C GLY A 59 -0.46 16.49 -6.87
N SER A 60 -1.46 16.50 -5.97
CA SER A 60 -1.29 16.12 -4.56
C SER A 60 -1.34 14.62 -4.32
N CYS A 61 -1.41 13.78 -5.37
CA CYS A 61 -1.51 12.34 -5.22
C CYS A 61 -0.36 11.75 -4.41
N GLU A 62 -0.69 11.06 -3.32
CA GLU A 62 0.25 10.34 -2.49
C GLU A 62 0.09 8.83 -2.74
N TYR A 63 1.21 8.16 -2.94
CA TYR A 63 1.23 6.71 -3.13
C TYR A 63 1.86 6.05 -1.92
N GLY A 64 1.25 4.96 -1.50
CA GLY A 64 1.79 4.15 -0.43
C GLY A 64 3.10 3.46 -0.82
N SER A 65 3.79 2.93 0.17
CA SER A 65 4.95 2.06 -0.03
C SER A 65 4.87 0.85 0.88
N ALA A 66 5.44 -0.25 0.46
CA ALA A 66 5.74 -1.36 1.35
C ALA A 66 6.93 -0.99 2.25
N SER A 67 6.92 -1.46 3.49
CA SER A 67 8.00 -1.24 4.46
C SER A 67 8.19 -2.50 5.30
N VAL A 68 9.14 -3.33 4.92
CA VAL A 68 9.40 -4.59 5.61
C VAL A 68 10.48 -4.42 6.67
N LEU A 69 10.14 -4.79 7.90
CA LEU A 69 11.06 -4.83 9.04
C LEU A 69 11.28 -6.28 9.47
N GLY A 70 12.52 -6.62 9.75
CA GLY A 70 12.90 -7.90 10.28
C GLY A 70 13.18 -7.84 11.78
N ASN A 71 12.70 -8.84 12.51
CA ASN A 71 12.99 -8.98 13.93
C ASN A 71 13.46 -10.42 14.23
N VAL A 72 14.66 -10.55 14.76
CA VAL A 72 15.20 -11.84 15.21
C VAL A 72 14.43 -12.27 16.45
N THR A 73 13.82 -13.47 16.39
CA THR A 73 13.03 -14.00 17.50
C THR A 73 13.77 -15.06 18.30
N ASN A 74 14.48 -15.95 17.62
CA ASN A 74 15.22 -17.02 18.31
C ASN A 74 16.33 -17.58 17.43
N VAL A 75 17.30 -18.23 18.10
CA VAL A 75 18.31 -19.10 17.51
C VAL A 75 18.22 -20.43 18.22
N SER A 76 18.22 -21.51 17.49
CA SER A 76 18.22 -22.87 18.05
C SER A 76 19.32 -23.69 17.39
N TYR A 77 20.24 -24.19 18.21
CA TYR A 77 21.25 -25.16 17.80
C TYR A 77 21.59 -26.06 18.98
N THR A 78 22.03 -27.27 18.68
CA THR A 78 22.59 -28.18 19.68
C THR A 78 24.09 -28.17 19.57
N GLN A 79 24.80 -27.92 20.67
CA GLN A 79 26.25 -27.96 20.69
C GLN A 79 26.75 -29.34 20.20
N GLY A 80 27.65 -29.33 19.26
CA GLY A 80 28.15 -30.55 18.63
C GLY A 80 27.41 -30.97 17.36
N GLU A 81 26.23 -30.39 17.09
CA GLU A 81 25.54 -30.58 15.81
C GLU A 81 26.05 -29.57 14.77
N GLU A 82 25.96 -29.94 13.49
CA GLU A 82 26.42 -29.09 12.39
C GLU A 82 25.38 -28.06 11.94
N THR A 83 24.14 -28.22 12.39
CA THR A 83 23.00 -27.40 11.95
C THR A 83 22.54 -26.42 13.00
N ALA A 84 22.35 -25.17 12.60
CA ALA A 84 21.67 -24.15 13.40
C ALA A 84 20.42 -23.66 12.69
N HIS A 85 19.34 -23.44 13.45
CA HIS A 85 18.10 -22.85 13.00
C HIS A 85 18.02 -21.39 13.43
N MET A 86 17.55 -20.56 12.55
CA MET A 86 17.40 -19.12 12.72
C MET A 86 15.94 -18.76 12.55
N PHE A 87 15.32 -18.29 13.63
CA PHE A 87 13.92 -17.88 13.66
C PHE A 87 13.84 -16.36 13.69
N PHE A 88 13.08 -15.79 12.79
CA PHE A 88 12.83 -14.37 12.74
C PHE A 88 11.48 -14.07 12.10
N THR A 89 10.98 -12.88 12.35
CA THR A 89 9.73 -12.39 11.76
C THR A 89 10.02 -11.25 10.80
N LEU A 90 9.23 -11.16 9.74
CA LEU A 90 9.21 -10.05 8.80
C LEU A 90 7.82 -9.43 8.86
N SER A 91 7.73 -8.15 9.23
CA SER A 91 6.47 -7.41 9.31
C SER A 91 6.42 -6.31 8.26
N ASN A 92 5.32 -6.21 7.54
CA ASN A 92 5.09 -5.10 6.62
C ASN A 92 4.34 -3.97 7.35
N ASN A 93 5.05 -2.90 7.68
CA ASN A 93 4.51 -1.71 8.32
C ASN A 93 4.15 -0.61 7.31
N GLY A 94 4.27 -0.90 6.01
CA GLY A 94 3.87 -0.02 4.93
C GLY A 94 2.36 -0.07 4.66
N SER A 95 1.91 0.69 3.68
CA SER A 95 0.52 0.76 3.23
C SER A 95 0.25 -0.06 1.96
N LEU A 96 1.30 -0.59 1.32
CA LEU A 96 1.19 -1.49 0.17
C LEU A 96 1.73 -2.87 0.50
N THR A 97 1.24 -3.88 -0.22
CA THR A 97 1.75 -5.26 -0.15
C THR A 97 3.20 -5.33 -0.61
N ALA A 98 4.03 -6.01 0.15
CA ALA A 98 5.42 -6.29 -0.22
C ALA A 98 5.49 -7.61 -0.99
N TYR A 99 6.01 -7.57 -2.20
CA TYR A 99 6.19 -8.76 -3.05
C TYR A 99 7.65 -9.18 -3.09
N ASN A 100 7.90 -10.44 -3.39
CA ASN A 100 9.25 -10.98 -3.61
C ASN A 100 10.22 -10.65 -2.47
N VAL A 101 9.74 -10.68 -1.23
CA VAL A 101 10.54 -10.32 -0.06
C VAL A 101 11.70 -11.29 0.08
N ARG A 102 12.92 -10.77 -0.06
CA ARG A 102 14.18 -11.49 0.06
C ARG A 102 14.95 -11.00 1.26
N TYR A 103 15.64 -11.90 1.90
CA TYR A 103 16.46 -11.59 3.06
C TYR A 103 17.89 -12.11 2.90
N ARG A 104 18.83 -11.34 3.44
CA ARG A 104 20.21 -11.73 3.65
C ARG A 104 20.53 -11.71 5.12
N LEU A 105 21.18 -12.76 5.57
CA LEU A 105 21.59 -12.91 6.96
C LEU A 105 23.10 -12.88 7.07
N LYS A 106 23.59 -12.25 8.12
CA LYS A 106 24.98 -12.38 8.53
C LYS A 106 25.02 -13.28 9.73
N ILE A 107 25.77 -14.35 9.63
CA ILE A 107 25.96 -15.33 10.70
C ILE A 107 27.36 -15.22 11.29
N SER A 108 27.46 -15.48 12.59
CA SER A 108 28.72 -15.60 13.31
C SER A 108 28.69 -16.89 14.12
N TYR A 109 29.72 -17.70 13.97
CA TYR A 109 29.77 -19.01 14.60
C TYR A 109 31.17 -19.42 15.01
N LYS A 110 31.22 -20.33 15.96
CA LYS A 110 32.44 -21.07 16.34
C LYS A 110 32.19 -22.55 16.17
N CYS A 111 33.19 -23.27 15.68
CA CYS A 111 33.16 -24.72 15.61
C CYS A 111 33.87 -25.33 16.80
N LEU A 112 33.40 -26.49 17.27
CA LEU A 112 34.14 -27.29 18.21
C LEU A 112 35.50 -27.70 17.61
N SER A 113 36.55 -27.71 18.41
CA SER A 113 37.87 -28.06 17.96
C SER A 113 38.50 -29.08 18.90
N ASN A 114 39.10 -30.09 18.31
CA ASN A 114 39.86 -31.12 19.04
C ASN A 114 41.15 -30.56 19.66
N SER A 115 41.58 -29.34 19.25
CA SER A 115 42.79 -28.68 19.73
C SER A 115 42.54 -27.56 20.75
N GLY A 116 41.26 -27.28 21.09
CA GLY A 116 40.91 -26.27 22.10
C GLY A 116 41.02 -24.82 21.62
N SER A 117 41.46 -24.57 20.40
CA SER A 117 41.54 -23.20 19.84
C SER A 117 40.36 -22.96 18.89
N GLN A 118 39.41 -22.17 19.33
CA GLN A 118 38.21 -21.78 18.56
C GLN A 118 38.33 -20.34 18.14
N SER A 119 38.02 -20.04 16.89
CA SER A 119 37.90 -18.67 16.35
C SER A 119 36.51 -18.43 15.82
N TRP A 120 36.06 -17.19 15.93
CA TRP A 120 34.82 -16.77 15.30
C TRP A 120 34.98 -16.76 13.76
N SER A 121 34.03 -17.34 13.09
CA SER A 121 33.85 -17.21 11.64
C SER A 121 32.61 -16.37 11.36
N ASN A 122 32.68 -15.57 10.30
CA ASN A 122 31.57 -14.70 9.90
C ASN A 122 31.28 -14.92 8.42
N ASP A 123 30.05 -15.25 8.12
CA ASP A 123 29.58 -15.47 6.75
C ASP A 123 28.38 -14.57 6.44
N LEU A 124 28.34 -14.06 5.22
CA LEU A 124 27.18 -13.41 4.67
C LEU A 124 26.42 -14.43 3.80
N LEU A 125 25.17 -14.67 4.16
CA LEU A 125 24.32 -15.63 3.47
C LEU A 125 23.18 -14.91 2.76
N ALA A 126 23.00 -15.20 1.47
CA ALA A 126 21.81 -14.83 0.73
C ALA A 126 20.85 -16.01 0.77
N LEU A 127 19.89 -15.99 1.70
CA LEU A 127 19.25 -17.21 2.12
C LEU A 127 17.84 -17.44 1.61
N GLY A 128 17.11 -16.48 1.21
CA GLY A 128 15.80 -16.91 0.78
C GLY A 128 14.86 -15.80 0.35
N THR A 129 13.77 -16.27 -0.20
CA THR A 129 12.60 -15.47 -0.56
C THR A 129 11.44 -15.98 0.27
N VAL A 130 10.66 -15.11 0.84
CA VAL A 130 9.35 -15.45 1.42
C VAL A 130 8.45 -15.85 0.25
N PRO A 131 7.83 -17.05 0.27
CA PRO A 131 7.13 -17.60 -0.89
C PRO A 131 5.75 -16.96 -1.17
N PHE A 132 5.34 -16.02 -0.37
CA PHE A 132 4.07 -15.31 -0.47
C PHE A 132 4.27 -13.81 -0.21
N PRO A 133 3.39 -12.94 -0.73
CA PRO A 133 3.43 -11.51 -0.41
C PRO A 133 3.12 -11.27 1.07
N ILE A 134 3.62 -10.18 1.63
CA ILE A 134 3.32 -9.75 3.00
C ILE A 134 2.40 -8.54 2.91
N GLU A 135 1.15 -8.71 3.31
CA GLU A 135 0.14 -7.65 3.30
C GLU A 135 0.45 -6.56 4.34
N PRO A 136 -0.10 -5.35 4.19
CA PRO A 136 0.01 -4.30 5.20
C PRO A 136 -0.43 -4.76 6.59
N GLY A 137 0.45 -4.64 7.58
CA GLY A 137 0.20 -5.08 8.96
C GLY A 137 0.38 -6.56 9.21
N GLU A 138 0.69 -7.36 8.19
CA GLU A 138 0.96 -8.79 8.33
C GLU A 138 2.37 -9.06 8.84
N VAL A 139 2.54 -10.19 9.52
CA VAL A 139 3.80 -10.71 10.03
C VAL A 139 4.04 -12.11 9.48
N ALA A 140 5.12 -12.26 8.74
CA ALA A 140 5.58 -13.57 8.25
C ALA A 140 6.61 -14.15 9.22
N GLU A 141 6.44 -15.40 9.62
CA GLU A 141 7.44 -16.15 10.39
C GLU A 141 8.36 -16.90 9.43
N VAL A 142 9.66 -16.79 9.67
CA VAL A 142 10.69 -17.45 8.88
C VAL A 142 11.53 -18.35 9.77
N ASP A 143 11.66 -19.61 9.33
CA ASP A 143 12.61 -20.60 9.86
C ASP A 143 13.63 -20.90 8.76
N ALA A 144 14.84 -20.44 8.96
CA ALA A 144 15.96 -20.71 8.09
C ALA A 144 17.00 -21.55 8.82
N TYR A 145 17.69 -22.41 8.11
CA TYR A 145 18.73 -23.24 8.71
C TYR A 145 20.03 -23.17 7.93
N VAL A 146 21.10 -23.41 8.62
CA VAL A 146 22.45 -23.46 8.03
C VAL A 146 23.23 -24.61 8.63
N ASN A 147 23.99 -25.28 7.77
CA ASN A 147 24.94 -26.31 8.17
C ASN A 147 26.35 -25.71 8.15
N ARG A 148 27.04 -25.77 9.27
CA ARG A 148 28.41 -25.27 9.47
C ARG A 148 29.20 -26.24 10.33
N CYS A 149 30.51 -26.07 10.34
CA CYS A 149 31.40 -26.83 11.20
C CYS A 149 31.45 -28.32 10.83
N SER A 150 31.56 -28.64 9.54
CA SER A 150 31.55 -30.01 9.01
C SER A 150 32.41 -30.97 9.83
N GLY A 151 31.78 -31.99 10.38
CA GLY A 151 32.42 -33.05 11.18
C GLY A 151 32.87 -32.64 12.60
N LEU A 152 32.66 -31.39 13.00
CA LEU A 152 33.08 -30.91 14.32
C LEU A 152 31.92 -30.41 15.20
N GLY A 153 30.83 -29.99 14.58
CA GLY A 153 29.67 -29.39 15.25
C GLY A 153 29.90 -27.94 15.67
N ILE A 154 28.77 -27.25 15.93
CA ILE A 154 28.72 -25.86 16.33
C ILE A 154 28.90 -25.76 17.85
N ASP A 155 29.76 -24.83 18.31
CA ASP A 155 29.92 -24.49 19.70
C ASP A 155 29.10 -23.23 20.09
N GLU A 156 29.23 -22.19 19.30
CA GLU A 156 28.49 -20.94 19.47
C GLU A 156 27.96 -20.46 18.11
N PHE A 157 26.75 -19.87 18.09
CA PHE A 157 26.11 -19.36 16.88
C PHE A 157 25.25 -18.15 17.17
N THR A 158 25.37 -17.13 16.34
CA THR A 158 24.49 -15.95 16.31
C THR A 158 24.21 -15.53 14.89
N PHE A 159 23.14 -14.77 14.67
CA PHE A 159 22.87 -14.18 13.38
C PHE A 159 22.20 -12.80 13.51
N GLU A 160 22.30 -12.03 12.45
CA GLU A 160 21.57 -10.77 12.27
C GLU A 160 20.95 -10.70 10.87
N ILE A 161 19.82 -10.01 10.73
CA ILE A 161 19.24 -9.68 9.44
C ILE A 161 20.06 -8.53 8.88
N TYR A 162 20.83 -8.81 7.81
CA TYR A 162 21.76 -7.85 7.22
C TYR A 162 21.07 -6.94 6.20
N GLU A 163 20.17 -7.52 5.39
CA GLU A 163 19.49 -6.80 4.34
C GLU A 163 18.13 -7.43 4.05
N LEU A 164 17.16 -6.57 3.78
CA LEU A 164 15.84 -6.94 3.27
C LEU A 164 15.62 -6.24 1.92
N ILE A 165 15.08 -6.95 0.95
CA ILE A 165 14.79 -6.46 -0.40
C ILE A 165 13.39 -6.92 -0.76
N TRP A 166 12.57 -6.02 -1.29
CA TRP A 166 11.21 -6.31 -1.76
C TRP A 166 10.86 -5.43 -2.96
N ASP A 167 9.78 -5.81 -3.69
CA ASP A 167 9.19 -5.06 -4.79
C ASP A 167 7.83 -4.51 -4.38
#